data_0f8a36a90934cda141ad2113fba5c3cf
#
_entry.id   0f8a36a90934cda141ad2113fba5c3cf
#
_cell.length_a   1.000
_cell.length_b   1.000
_cell.length_c   1.000
_cell.angle_alpha   90.00
_cell.angle_beta   90.00
_cell.angle_gamma   90.00
#
_symmetry.space_group_name_H-M   'P 1'
#
loop_
_entity.id
_entity.type
_entity.pdbx_description
1 polymer ?
#
loop_
_entity_poly.entity_id
_entity_poly.type
_entity_poly.pdbx_seq_one_letter_code
_entity_poly.pdbx_strand_id
1 'polypeptide(L)'
;MVRGLTSELIEPMVRRMAKNPKGELTEADYAKVTEINFSNKGIVNLNILSKFKSVNNITLTEYAITNLKPIAKLDQLESLQLQSNHIKDLKPLSGLIQLERLNLSKNNITNIGPLKKLINLQRLNLINNNISDLSAVSDMKELRWLGLNFNKVSNIEPLVGLKKLKVVMLTNNVGLDYSDVEELRELLPNCMIECN
;
A
#
# COMPACT_ATOMS: atom_id res chain seq x y z
N MET A 1 1.55 3.11 27.31
CA MET A 1 1.27 4.42 26.66
C MET A 1 1.37 4.22 25.15
N VAL A 2 0.31 4.50 24.41
CA VAL A 2 0.31 4.47 22.95
C VAL A 2 1.07 5.70 22.46
N ARG A 3 2.27 5.53 21.89
CA ARG A 3 3.02 6.63 21.31
C ARG A 3 2.43 6.96 19.93
N GLY A 4 1.94 8.18 19.74
CA GLY A 4 1.57 8.70 18.43
C GLY A 4 2.77 9.27 17.68
N LEU A 5 2.58 9.61 16.40
CA LEU A 5 3.46 10.56 15.72
C LEU A 5 3.31 11.90 16.45
N THR A 6 4.18 12.13 17.43
CA THR A 6 4.16 13.35 18.24
C THR A 6 4.84 14.48 17.49
N SER A 7 4.56 15.71 17.89
CA SER A 7 5.28 16.89 17.39
C SER A 7 6.80 16.73 17.56
N GLU A 8 7.24 16.08 18.64
CA GLU A 8 8.67 15.84 18.94
C GLU A 8 9.39 15.01 17.86
N LEU A 9 8.71 14.05 17.21
CA LEU A 9 9.28 13.24 16.12
C LEU A 9 9.18 13.94 14.76
N ILE A 10 8.09 14.64 14.53
CA ILE A 10 7.77 15.26 13.23
C ILE A 10 8.44 16.61 13.08
N GLU A 11 8.47 17.42 14.13
CA GLU A 11 8.96 18.78 14.09
C GLU A 11 10.40 18.91 13.57
N PRO A 12 11.38 18.10 14.02
CA PRO A 12 12.74 18.16 13.49
C PRO A 12 12.82 17.88 11.99
N MET A 13 11.98 16.95 11.51
CA MET A 13 11.89 16.63 10.08
C MET A 13 11.31 17.81 9.27
N VAL A 14 10.20 18.39 9.74
CA VAL A 14 9.58 19.54 9.08
C VAL A 14 10.54 20.72 9.04
N ARG A 15 11.17 21.05 10.16
CA ARG A 15 12.15 22.15 10.27
C ARG A 15 13.31 22.00 9.30
N ARG A 16 13.83 20.79 9.17
CA ARG A 16 14.92 20.47 8.23
C ARG A 16 14.46 20.69 6.79
N MET A 17 13.32 20.14 6.41
CA MET A 17 12.81 20.21 5.03
C MET A 17 12.32 21.62 4.67
N ALA A 18 11.70 22.31 5.62
CA ALA A 18 11.23 23.67 5.45
C ALA A 18 12.35 24.73 5.51
N LYS A 19 13.58 24.34 5.96
CA LYS A 19 14.68 25.28 6.26
C LYS A 19 14.27 26.36 7.26
N ASN A 20 13.41 26.00 8.23
CA ASN A 20 12.89 26.88 9.29
C ASN A 20 13.34 26.38 10.67
N PRO A 21 14.54 26.76 11.15
CA PRO A 21 15.12 26.18 12.37
C PRO A 21 14.48 26.68 13.67
N LYS A 22 13.78 27.81 13.64
CA LYS A 22 13.19 28.47 14.82
C LYS A 22 11.81 29.06 14.50
N GLY A 23 11.00 29.32 15.52
CA GLY A 23 9.66 29.89 15.39
C GLY A 23 8.56 28.84 15.25
N GLU A 24 7.32 29.26 15.10
CA GLU A 24 6.19 28.36 14.87
C GLU A 24 6.22 27.77 13.45
N LEU A 25 5.87 26.49 13.36
CA LEU A 25 5.71 25.83 12.04
C LEU A 25 4.35 26.17 11.44
N THR A 26 4.38 26.72 10.25
CA THR A 26 3.21 27.12 9.48
C THR A 26 2.71 26.01 8.55
N GLU A 27 1.51 26.15 7.99
CA GLU A 27 1.02 25.24 6.93
C GLU A 27 1.97 25.22 5.73
N ALA A 28 2.57 26.34 5.38
CA ALA A 28 3.56 26.45 4.31
C ALA A 28 4.83 25.63 4.60
N ASP A 29 5.21 25.47 5.87
CA ASP A 29 6.34 24.62 6.24
C ASP A 29 5.99 23.13 6.11
N TYR A 30 4.79 22.73 6.53
CA TYR A 30 4.30 21.37 6.32
C TYR A 30 4.13 21.03 4.82
N ALA A 31 3.74 22.00 3.99
CA ALA A 31 3.59 21.82 2.54
C ALA A 31 4.92 21.58 1.80
N LYS A 32 6.07 21.89 2.40
CA LYS A 32 7.40 21.61 1.84
C LYS A 32 7.82 20.15 2.03
N VAL A 33 7.09 19.38 2.86
CA VAL A 33 7.38 17.98 3.12
C VAL A 33 6.72 17.12 2.06
N THR A 34 7.51 16.48 1.23
CA THR A 34 7.05 15.58 0.16
C THR A 34 7.22 14.10 0.52
N GLU A 35 8.08 13.80 1.47
CA GLU A 35 8.37 12.42 1.90
C GLU A 35 8.33 12.29 3.43
N ILE A 36 7.69 11.22 3.90
CA ILE A 36 7.64 10.85 5.31
C ILE A 36 8.13 9.41 5.43
N ASN A 37 9.26 9.23 6.10
CA ASN A 37 9.82 7.92 6.36
C ASN A 37 10.10 7.78 7.86
N PHE A 38 9.32 6.92 8.51
CA PHE A 38 9.55 6.51 9.87
C PHE A 38 9.56 4.99 9.94
N SER A 39 10.62 4.44 10.47
CA SER A 39 10.77 3.04 10.82
C SER A 39 11.04 2.96 12.32
N ASN A 40 10.00 2.90 13.14
CA ASN A 40 10.21 2.72 14.57
C ASN A 40 8.96 2.18 15.26
N LYS A 41 9.12 1.19 16.13
CA LYS A 41 8.03 0.49 16.82
C LYS A 41 7.25 1.43 17.75
N GLY A 42 5.93 1.40 17.67
CA GLY A 42 5.05 2.00 18.70
C GLY A 42 4.24 3.23 18.30
N ILE A 43 4.17 3.61 17.02
CA ILE A 43 3.31 4.72 16.57
C ILE A 43 1.95 4.16 16.12
N VAL A 44 0.86 4.68 16.69
CA VAL A 44 -0.51 4.25 16.39
C VAL A 44 -1.41 5.41 15.95
N ASN A 45 -1.00 6.66 16.26
CA ASN A 45 -1.78 7.86 15.94
C ASN A 45 -1.14 8.60 14.76
N LEU A 46 -1.84 8.61 13.62
CA LEU A 46 -1.42 9.23 12.37
C LEU A 46 -2.07 10.60 12.13
N ASN A 47 -2.80 11.18 13.08
CA ASN A 47 -3.62 12.37 12.85
C ASN A 47 -2.83 13.57 12.31
N ILE A 48 -1.56 13.70 12.70
CA ILE A 48 -0.69 14.78 12.22
C ILE A 48 -0.44 14.73 10.71
N LEU A 49 -0.57 13.55 10.10
CA LEU A 49 -0.35 13.38 8.66
C LEU A 49 -1.31 14.22 7.81
N SER A 50 -2.47 14.56 8.33
CA SER A 50 -3.44 15.44 7.65
C SER A 50 -2.92 16.85 7.35
N LYS A 51 -1.82 17.28 7.98
CA LYS A 51 -1.17 18.57 7.73
C LYS A 51 -0.29 18.56 6.47
N PHE A 52 0.14 17.39 5.98
CA PHE A 52 1.13 17.25 4.90
C PHE A 52 0.44 17.13 3.53
N LYS A 53 -0.01 18.26 2.98
CA LYS A 53 -0.80 18.29 1.74
C LYS A 53 -0.02 17.91 0.48
N SER A 54 1.31 18.11 0.48
CA SER A 54 2.18 17.85 -0.68
C SER A 54 2.93 16.52 -0.59
N VAL A 55 2.64 15.69 0.42
CA VAL A 55 3.34 14.43 0.58
C VAL A 55 2.92 13.45 -0.52
N ASN A 56 3.91 12.89 -1.22
CA ASN A 56 3.72 11.88 -2.25
C ASN A 56 4.31 10.51 -1.88
N ASN A 57 5.13 10.43 -0.83
CA ASN A 57 5.75 9.19 -0.39
C ASN A 57 5.65 9.05 1.14
N ILE A 58 5.03 7.95 1.61
CA ILE A 58 4.91 7.62 3.02
C ILE A 58 5.40 6.20 3.27
N THR A 59 6.32 6.05 4.25
CA THR A 59 6.76 4.76 4.78
C THR A 59 6.50 4.71 6.28
N LEU A 60 5.62 3.79 6.70
CA LEU A 60 5.20 3.54 8.07
C LEU A 60 5.13 2.03 8.33
N THR A 61 6.26 1.42 8.62
CA THR A 61 6.39 -0.03 8.77
C THR A 61 6.55 -0.45 10.22
N GLU A 62 5.93 -1.58 10.61
CA GLU A 62 6.06 -2.17 11.95
C GLU A 62 5.44 -1.32 13.09
N TYR A 63 4.30 -0.66 12.85
CA TYR A 63 3.70 0.31 13.78
C TYR A 63 2.42 -0.13 14.49
N ALA A 64 1.93 -1.34 14.27
CA ALA A 64 0.61 -1.76 14.77
C ALA A 64 -0.55 -0.84 14.32
N ILE A 65 -0.44 -0.20 13.15
CA ILE A 65 -1.46 0.66 12.58
C ILE A 65 -2.71 -0.16 12.26
N THR A 66 -3.87 0.35 12.69
CA THR A 66 -5.18 -0.22 12.36
C THR A 66 -6.07 0.77 11.60
N ASN A 67 -5.85 2.08 11.79
CA ASN A 67 -6.71 3.15 11.27
C ASN A 67 -5.97 4.01 10.25
N LEU A 68 -6.45 3.97 9.00
CA LEU A 68 -5.90 4.73 7.86
C LEU A 68 -6.67 6.04 7.56
N LYS A 69 -7.72 6.39 8.34
CA LYS A 69 -8.50 7.61 8.10
C LYS A 69 -7.64 8.90 7.98
N PRO A 70 -6.56 9.07 8.78
CA PRO A 70 -5.73 10.27 8.69
C PRO A 70 -5.05 10.51 7.34
N ILE A 71 -4.81 9.44 6.56
CA ILE A 71 -4.18 9.56 5.24
C ILE A 71 -5.17 9.65 4.08
N ALA A 72 -6.47 9.49 4.34
CA ALA A 72 -7.50 9.40 3.29
C ALA A 72 -7.63 10.64 2.39
N LYS A 73 -7.07 11.78 2.80
CA LYS A 73 -7.11 13.05 2.06
C LYS A 73 -5.74 13.45 1.49
N LEU A 74 -4.77 12.56 1.52
CA LEU A 74 -3.43 12.80 0.95
C LEU A 74 -3.44 12.38 -0.53
N ASP A 75 -4.19 13.11 -1.34
CA ASP A 75 -4.50 12.82 -2.74
C ASP A 75 -3.29 12.86 -3.68
N GLN A 76 -2.17 13.44 -3.23
CA GLN A 76 -0.90 13.48 -3.96
C GLN A 76 -0.03 12.23 -3.74
N LEU A 77 -0.50 11.23 -2.96
CA LEU A 77 0.29 10.04 -2.68
C LEU A 77 0.49 9.17 -3.92
N GLU A 78 1.76 8.93 -4.24
CA GLU A 78 2.23 8.02 -5.29
C GLU A 78 2.78 6.71 -4.70
N SER A 79 3.36 6.77 -3.50
CA SER A 79 3.95 5.61 -2.84
C SER A 79 3.55 5.52 -1.37
N LEU A 80 3.03 4.34 -0.97
CA LEU A 80 2.58 4.08 0.39
C LEU A 80 3.08 2.71 0.86
N GLN A 81 3.97 2.71 1.87
CA GLN A 81 4.54 1.51 2.47
C GLN A 81 3.98 1.33 3.88
N LEU A 82 3.19 0.30 4.08
CA LEU A 82 2.46 -0.02 5.32
C LEU A 82 2.65 -1.48 5.77
N GLN A 83 3.76 -2.12 5.36
CA GLN A 83 3.99 -3.51 5.72
C GLN A 83 4.14 -3.71 7.23
N SER A 84 3.79 -4.92 7.70
CA SER A 84 3.91 -5.34 9.09
C SER A 84 3.13 -4.42 10.05
N ASN A 85 1.84 -4.24 9.76
CA ASN A 85 0.88 -3.52 10.59
C ASN A 85 -0.33 -4.43 10.95
N HIS A 86 -1.41 -3.86 11.46
CA HIS A 86 -2.65 -4.59 11.83
C HIS A 86 -3.86 -4.08 11.03
N ILE A 87 -3.63 -3.70 9.76
CA ILE A 87 -4.65 -3.10 8.90
C ILE A 87 -5.65 -4.16 8.44
N LYS A 88 -6.95 -3.81 8.51
CA LYS A 88 -8.07 -4.60 7.99
C LYS A 88 -8.92 -3.81 7.01
N ASP A 89 -9.19 -2.53 7.32
CA ASP A 89 -10.06 -1.67 6.51
C ASP A 89 -9.24 -0.80 5.55
N LEU A 90 -9.46 -1.02 4.25
CA LEU A 90 -8.82 -0.28 3.15
C LEU A 90 -9.71 0.84 2.58
N LYS A 91 -10.94 1.06 3.10
CA LYS A 91 -11.82 2.12 2.61
C LYS A 91 -11.16 3.50 2.57
N PRO A 92 -10.31 3.89 3.55
CA PRO A 92 -9.62 5.18 3.49
C PRO A 92 -8.69 5.37 2.29
N LEU A 93 -8.25 4.27 1.65
CA LEU A 93 -7.35 4.34 0.49
C LEU A 93 -8.09 4.53 -0.85
N SER A 94 -9.41 4.35 -0.89
CA SER A 94 -10.19 4.28 -2.13
C SER A 94 -10.18 5.55 -3.00
N GLY A 95 -9.81 6.69 -2.42
CA GLY A 95 -9.68 7.97 -3.12
C GLY A 95 -8.25 8.33 -3.55
N LEU A 96 -7.25 7.54 -3.18
CA LEU A 96 -5.84 7.85 -3.45
C LEU A 96 -5.43 7.37 -4.86
N ILE A 97 -6.10 7.89 -5.87
CA ILE A 97 -6.01 7.43 -7.27
C ILE A 97 -4.66 7.66 -7.94
N GLN A 98 -3.78 8.49 -7.34
CA GLN A 98 -2.41 8.72 -7.83
C GLN A 98 -1.43 7.63 -7.38
N LEU A 99 -1.85 6.67 -6.54
CA LEU A 99 -0.98 5.62 -6.06
C LEU A 99 -0.47 4.73 -7.21
N GLU A 100 0.86 4.67 -7.33
CA GLU A 100 1.60 3.77 -8.21
C GLU A 100 2.19 2.58 -7.46
N ARG A 101 2.57 2.78 -6.21
CA ARG A 101 3.21 1.76 -5.35
C ARG A 101 2.52 1.64 -4.00
N LEU A 102 1.97 0.46 -3.73
CA LEU A 102 1.28 0.17 -2.48
C LEU A 102 1.81 -1.14 -1.88
N ASN A 103 2.36 -1.05 -0.67
CA ASN A 103 2.80 -2.22 0.07
C ASN A 103 1.97 -2.37 1.36
N LEU A 104 1.18 -3.43 1.40
CA LEU A 104 0.30 -3.82 2.50
C LEU A 104 0.65 -5.23 3.02
N SER A 105 1.86 -5.73 2.72
CA SER A 105 2.25 -7.08 3.15
C SER A 105 2.27 -7.21 4.68
N LYS A 106 2.03 -8.43 5.17
CA LYS A 106 2.01 -8.73 6.61
C LYS A 106 1.00 -7.84 7.37
N ASN A 107 -0.27 -7.94 6.96
CA ASN A 107 -1.41 -7.28 7.59
C ASN A 107 -2.55 -8.29 7.82
N ASN A 108 -3.74 -7.82 8.15
CA ASN A 108 -4.91 -8.67 8.43
C ASN A 108 -6.03 -8.43 7.40
N ILE A 109 -5.66 -8.20 6.13
CA ILE A 109 -6.58 -7.80 5.08
C ILE A 109 -7.30 -9.04 4.53
N THR A 110 -8.62 -8.93 4.39
CA THR A 110 -9.48 -9.94 3.73
C THR A 110 -10.15 -9.40 2.49
N ASN A 111 -10.40 -8.09 2.43
CA ASN A 111 -11.15 -7.44 1.35
C ASN A 111 -10.34 -6.31 0.71
N ILE A 112 -9.99 -6.48 -0.56
CA ILE A 112 -9.30 -5.48 -1.39
C ILE A 112 -10.24 -4.69 -2.32
N GLY A 113 -11.54 -4.91 -2.25
CA GLY A 113 -12.55 -4.19 -3.03
C GLY A 113 -12.42 -2.66 -3.01
N PRO A 114 -12.05 -2.01 -1.87
CA PRO A 114 -11.79 -0.57 -1.84
C PRO A 114 -10.68 -0.07 -2.76
N LEU A 115 -9.76 -0.96 -3.19
CA LEU A 115 -8.64 -0.59 -4.07
C LEU A 115 -9.00 -0.54 -5.55
N LYS A 116 -10.21 -0.97 -5.96
CA LYS A 116 -10.61 -1.13 -7.37
C LYS A 116 -10.45 0.13 -8.24
N LYS A 117 -10.45 1.33 -7.65
CA LYS A 117 -10.27 2.60 -8.37
C LYS A 117 -8.80 3.01 -8.54
N LEU A 118 -7.88 2.30 -7.92
CA LEU A 118 -6.45 2.61 -7.96
C LEU A 118 -5.80 2.04 -9.24
N ILE A 119 -6.33 2.43 -10.38
CA ILE A 119 -5.96 1.88 -11.70
C ILE A 119 -4.55 2.25 -12.15
N ASN A 120 -3.91 3.23 -11.50
CA ASN A 120 -2.54 3.65 -11.76
C ASN A 120 -1.49 2.78 -11.03
N LEU A 121 -1.92 1.81 -10.21
CA LEU A 121 -0.99 0.94 -9.49
C LEU A 121 -0.13 0.13 -10.47
N GLN A 122 1.19 0.28 -10.29
CA GLN A 122 2.22 -0.48 -10.99
C GLN A 122 2.79 -1.61 -10.11
N ARG A 123 2.82 -1.39 -8.80
CA ARG A 123 3.30 -2.36 -7.83
C ARG A 123 2.36 -2.48 -6.64
N LEU A 124 1.82 -3.68 -6.42
CA LEU A 124 0.92 -3.99 -5.31
C LEU A 124 1.46 -5.20 -4.54
N ASN A 125 1.83 -4.99 -3.29
CA ASN A 125 2.29 -6.05 -2.40
C ASN A 125 1.23 -6.36 -1.33
N LEU A 126 0.66 -7.55 -1.40
CA LEU A 126 -0.35 -8.07 -0.50
C LEU A 126 0.10 -9.38 0.19
N ILE A 127 1.39 -9.70 0.13
CA ILE A 127 1.96 -10.93 0.70
C ILE A 127 1.59 -11.05 2.19
N ASN A 128 1.26 -12.25 2.62
CA ASN A 128 0.91 -12.58 4.00
C ASN A 128 -0.26 -11.73 4.53
N ASN A 129 -1.44 -12.04 3.97
CA ASN A 129 -2.74 -11.50 4.34
C ASN A 129 -3.78 -12.65 4.34
N ASN A 130 -5.08 -12.34 4.27
CA ASN A 130 -6.17 -13.33 4.26
C ASN A 130 -7.10 -13.14 3.04
N ILE A 131 -6.53 -12.77 1.89
CA ILE A 131 -7.26 -12.38 0.69
C ILE A 131 -7.64 -13.63 -0.09
N SER A 132 -8.91 -13.71 -0.54
CA SER A 132 -9.41 -14.77 -1.45
C SER A 132 -9.96 -14.21 -2.76
N ASP A 133 -10.54 -13.01 -2.74
CA ASP A 133 -11.15 -12.37 -3.92
C ASP A 133 -10.20 -11.34 -4.54
N LEU A 134 -9.87 -11.55 -5.83
CA LEU A 134 -9.02 -10.69 -6.63
C LEU A 134 -9.79 -9.80 -7.61
N SER A 135 -11.12 -9.78 -7.59
CA SER A 135 -11.92 -9.01 -8.55
C SER A 135 -11.52 -7.53 -8.66
N ALA A 136 -11.07 -6.94 -7.55
CA ALA A 136 -10.64 -5.55 -7.50
C ALA A 136 -9.40 -5.22 -8.34
N VAL A 137 -8.56 -6.21 -8.71
CA VAL A 137 -7.35 -5.97 -9.51
C VAL A 137 -7.59 -6.06 -11.02
N SER A 138 -8.74 -6.56 -11.46
CA SER A 138 -9.03 -6.82 -12.88
C SER A 138 -8.87 -5.58 -13.78
N ASP A 139 -9.10 -4.39 -13.26
CA ASP A 139 -9.00 -3.11 -13.98
C ASP A 139 -7.66 -2.38 -13.77
N MET A 140 -6.74 -2.93 -12.98
CA MET A 140 -5.41 -2.34 -12.72
C MET A 140 -4.44 -2.62 -13.89
N LYS A 141 -4.74 -2.13 -15.09
CA LYS A 141 -4.01 -2.45 -16.33
C LYS A 141 -2.55 -1.96 -16.35
N GLU A 142 -2.18 -1.06 -15.45
CA GLU A 142 -0.80 -0.59 -15.28
C GLU A 142 0.04 -1.49 -14.38
N LEU A 143 -0.56 -2.52 -13.76
CA LEU A 143 0.12 -3.38 -12.79
C LEU A 143 1.22 -4.19 -13.48
N ARG A 144 2.44 -4.12 -12.89
CA ARG A 144 3.66 -4.79 -13.35
C ARG A 144 4.15 -5.83 -12.36
N TRP A 145 3.87 -5.64 -11.08
CA TRP A 145 4.28 -6.54 -10.01
C TRP A 145 3.15 -6.72 -9.00
N LEU A 146 2.80 -7.99 -8.72
CA LEU A 146 1.74 -8.35 -7.78
C LEU A 146 2.24 -9.45 -6.83
N GLY A 147 2.35 -9.16 -5.55
CA GLY A 147 2.70 -10.13 -4.51
C GLY A 147 1.47 -10.61 -3.78
N LEU A 148 1.19 -11.91 -3.84
CA LEU A 148 0.03 -12.57 -3.22
C LEU A 148 0.42 -13.80 -2.40
N ASN A 149 1.72 -14.11 -2.23
CA ASN A 149 2.15 -15.27 -1.44
C ASN A 149 1.51 -15.25 -0.04
N PHE A 150 1.21 -16.44 0.50
CA PHE A 150 0.60 -16.59 1.82
C PHE A 150 -0.74 -15.86 1.95
N ASN A 151 -1.69 -16.19 1.06
CA ASN A 151 -3.06 -15.73 1.07
C ASN A 151 -4.03 -16.94 0.93
N LYS A 152 -5.27 -16.70 0.53
CA LYS A 152 -6.32 -17.71 0.34
C LYS A 152 -6.91 -17.65 -1.07
N VAL A 153 -6.10 -17.24 -2.05
CA VAL A 153 -6.52 -17.09 -3.44
C VAL A 153 -6.72 -18.48 -4.05
N SER A 154 -7.88 -18.70 -4.66
CA SER A 154 -8.22 -19.90 -5.43
C SER A 154 -8.69 -19.60 -6.84
N ASN A 155 -9.05 -18.36 -7.16
CA ASN A 155 -9.43 -17.92 -8.50
C ASN A 155 -8.49 -16.81 -8.96
N ILE A 156 -7.78 -17.05 -10.07
CA ILE A 156 -6.82 -16.11 -10.67
C ILE A 156 -7.28 -15.55 -12.02
N GLU A 157 -8.52 -15.84 -12.45
CA GLU A 157 -9.13 -15.27 -13.65
C GLU A 157 -9.02 -13.73 -13.72
N PRO A 158 -9.17 -12.96 -12.61
CA PRO A 158 -8.99 -11.50 -12.64
C PRO A 158 -7.62 -11.02 -13.12
N LEU A 159 -6.62 -11.90 -13.18
CA LEU A 159 -5.26 -11.55 -13.62
C LEU A 159 -5.09 -11.63 -15.15
N VAL A 160 -5.94 -12.37 -15.86
CA VAL A 160 -5.81 -12.67 -17.29
C VAL A 160 -5.70 -11.41 -18.17
N GLY A 161 -6.42 -10.35 -17.78
CA GLY A 161 -6.43 -9.08 -18.49
C GLY A 161 -5.26 -8.13 -18.19
N LEU A 162 -4.35 -8.50 -17.29
CA LEU A 162 -3.26 -7.63 -16.83
C LEU A 162 -2.00 -7.79 -17.71
N LYS A 163 -2.07 -7.37 -18.95
CA LYS A 163 -1.05 -7.63 -19.98
C LYS A 163 0.31 -6.94 -19.72
N LYS A 164 0.38 -5.97 -18.80
CA LYS A 164 1.64 -5.34 -18.37
C LYS A 164 2.30 -6.07 -17.20
N LEU A 165 1.65 -7.08 -16.62
CA LEU A 165 2.18 -7.84 -15.49
C LEU A 165 3.48 -8.55 -15.89
N LYS A 166 4.52 -8.38 -15.08
CA LYS A 166 5.85 -8.98 -15.28
C LYS A 166 6.16 -10.03 -14.23
N VAL A 167 5.60 -9.87 -13.03
CA VAL A 167 5.79 -10.81 -11.92
C VAL A 167 4.49 -10.92 -11.14
N VAL A 168 4.04 -12.14 -10.92
CA VAL A 168 3.02 -12.47 -9.92
C VAL A 168 3.51 -13.59 -9.02
N MET A 169 3.36 -13.41 -7.72
CA MET A 169 3.81 -14.34 -6.69
C MET A 169 2.57 -14.95 -6.01
N LEU A 170 2.35 -16.25 -6.19
CA LEU A 170 1.14 -16.98 -5.76
C LEU A 170 1.44 -18.12 -4.78
N THR A 171 2.70 -18.28 -4.37
CA THR A 171 3.15 -19.33 -3.45
C THR A 171 2.33 -19.35 -2.15
N ASN A 172 2.01 -20.55 -1.63
CA ASN A 172 1.22 -20.72 -0.42
C ASN A 172 -0.18 -20.08 -0.48
N ASN A 173 -0.91 -20.30 -1.59
CA ASN A 173 -2.33 -20.04 -1.70
C ASN A 173 -3.06 -21.39 -1.76
N VAL A 174 -3.69 -21.76 -0.64
CA VAL A 174 -4.38 -23.06 -0.51
C VAL A 174 -5.66 -23.05 -1.34
N GLY A 175 -5.77 -24.00 -2.26
CA GLY A 175 -6.95 -24.14 -3.15
C GLY A 175 -6.76 -23.55 -4.54
N LEU A 176 -5.57 -23.03 -4.86
CA LEU A 176 -5.24 -22.65 -6.24
C LEU A 176 -5.04 -23.92 -7.09
N ASP A 177 -5.74 -24.01 -8.20
CA ASP A 177 -5.58 -25.11 -9.14
C ASP A 177 -4.34 -24.89 -10.01
N TYR A 178 -3.56 -25.95 -10.19
CA TYR A 178 -2.36 -25.89 -11.01
C TYR A 178 -2.69 -25.71 -12.51
N SER A 179 -3.83 -26.21 -12.95
CA SER A 179 -4.31 -26.03 -14.33
C SER A 179 -4.61 -24.56 -14.64
N ASP A 180 -5.19 -23.81 -13.67
CA ASP A 180 -5.45 -22.37 -13.83
C ASP A 180 -4.14 -21.59 -13.95
N VAL A 181 -3.09 -22.03 -13.23
CA VAL A 181 -1.78 -21.40 -13.30
C VAL A 181 -1.10 -21.63 -14.66
N GLU A 182 -1.20 -22.84 -15.22
CA GLU A 182 -0.68 -23.14 -16.55
C GLU A 182 -1.42 -22.35 -17.63
N GLU A 183 -2.76 -22.26 -17.56
CA GLU A 183 -3.53 -21.39 -18.45
C GLU A 183 -3.10 -19.92 -18.34
N LEU A 184 -2.89 -19.44 -17.12
CA LEU A 184 -2.42 -18.05 -16.92
C LEU A 184 -1.03 -17.82 -17.53
N ARG A 185 -0.13 -18.83 -17.50
CA ARG A 185 1.20 -18.75 -18.15
C ARG A 185 1.08 -18.61 -19.67
N GLU A 186 0.15 -19.34 -20.28
CA GLU A 186 -0.12 -19.22 -21.72
C GLU A 186 -0.68 -17.83 -22.07
N LEU A 187 -1.59 -17.31 -21.24
CA LEU A 187 -2.23 -16.01 -21.45
C LEU A 187 -1.33 -14.81 -21.15
N LEU A 188 -0.31 -14.98 -20.30
CA LEU A 188 0.66 -13.96 -19.92
C LEU A 188 2.11 -14.44 -20.14
N PRO A 189 2.55 -14.71 -21.38
CA PRO A 189 3.82 -15.36 -21.67
C PRO A 189 5.07 -14.54 -21.26
N ASN A 190 4.90 -13.25 -20.99
CA ASN A 190 5.98 -12.36 -20.53
C ASN A 190 5.93 -12.10 -19.01
N CYS A 191 5.11 -12.83 -18.27
CA CYS A 191 4.95 -12.72 -16.83
C CYS A 191 5.63 -13.91 -16.13
N MET A 192 6.52 -13.62 -15.18
CA MET A 192 7.01 -14.65 -14.26
C MET A 192 5.89 -14.96 -13.27
N ILE A 193 5.41 -16.20 -13.27
CA ILE A 193 4.39 -16.69 -12.34
C ILE A 193 5.05 -17.65 -11.37
N GLU A 194 5.25 -17.18 -10.12
CA GLU A 194 5.80 -17.97 -9.02
C GLU A 194 4.65 -18.59 -8.22
N CYS A 195 4.53 -19.90 -8.27
CA CYS A 195 3.61 -20.71 -7.45
C CYS A 195 4.31 -22.01 -7.04
N ASN A 196 3.85 -22.67 -5.98
CA ASN A 196 4.37 -23.99 -5.54
C ASN A 196 3.63 -25.09 -6.25
#